data_dc941ef3f592f0ac88eb3d947278602a
#
_entry.id   dc941ef3f592f0ac88eb3d947278602a
#
_cell.length_a   1.000
_cell.length_b   1.000
_cell.length_c   1.000
_cell.angle_alpha   90.00
_cell.angle_beta   90.00
_cell.angle_gamma   90.00
#
_symmetry.space_group_name_H-M   'P 1'
#
loop_
_entity.id
_entity.type
_entity.pdbx_description
1 polymer ?
#
loop_
_entity_poly.entity_id
_entity_poly.type
_entity_poly.pdbx_seq_one_letter_code
_entity_poly.pdbx_strand_id
1 'polypeptide(L)'
;MSDPNFLLISVDSLRADFCSFLNDSEGTMDFLDDFAAESTVFEQAISPSVWTLPVHTSIFTGLYPREHQVNDEQAILGDHPTFAELLKREGYETRSFTHNGWFQSGGMTRGFTHDHTRMPGMVGYGVSNVKSGLRDGSRPELIKGIKQISEAPLVKGRKAFFRHRFKGART
;
A
#
# COMPACT_ATOMS: atom_id res chain seq x y z
N MET A 1 -2.90 -29.86 -17.13
CA MET A 1 -3.02 -29.39 -15.73
C MET A 1 -3.47 -27.93 -15.81
N SER A 2 -4.42 -27.51 -15.00
CA SER A 2 -4.77 -26.08 -14.93
C SER A 2 -3.65 -25.33 -14.23
N ASP A 3 -3.34 -24.13 -14.70
CA ASP A 3 -2.34 -23.28 -14.06
C ASP A 3 -2.81 -22.91 -12.63
N PRO A 4 -1.88 -22.87 -11.63
CA PRO A 4 -2.24 -22.56 -10.25
C PRO A 4 -2.66 -21.10 -10.09
N ASN A 5 -3.59 -20.83 -9.18
CA ASN A 5 -3.88 -19.47 -8.75
C ASN A 5 -2.87 -19.02 -7.68
N PHE A 6 -2.54 -17.73 -7.68
CA PHE A 6 -1.65 -17.11 -6.69
C PHE A 6 -2.42 -16.08 -5.87
N LEU A 7 -2.29 -16.15 -4.55
CA LEU A 7 -2.80 -15.15 -3.61
C LEU A 7 -1.66 -14.63 -2.75
N LEU A 8 -1.34 -13.35 -2.88
CA LEU A 8 -0.39 -12.64 -2.01
C LEU A 8 -1.16 -11.78 -1.02
N ILE A 9 -0.96 -12.03 0.27
CA ILE A 9 -1.51 -11.20 1.36
C ILE A 9 -0.35 -10.54 2.07
N SER A 10 -0.38 -9.21 2.17
CA SER A 10 0.57 -8.41 2.95
C SER A 10 -0.17 -7.66 4.04
N VAL A 11 0.24 -7.86 5.28
CA VAL A 11 -0.29 -7.15 6.44
C VAL A 11 0.72 -6.10 6.87
N ASP A 12 0.39 -4.82 6.60
CA ASP A 12 1.28 -3.69 6.91
C ASP A 12 1.44 -3.54 8.42
N SER A 13 2.66 -3.26 8.86
CA SER A 13 3.04 -3.03 10.27
C SER A 13 2.80 -4.22 11.22
N LEU A 14 2.53 -5.42 10.71
CA LEU A 14 2.45 -6.61 11.55
C LEU A 14 3.86 -7.03 11.98
N ARG A 15 4.06 -7.07 13.29
CA ARG A 15 5.33 -7.49 13.90
C ARG A 15 5.31 -8.99 14.19
N ALA A 16 6.44 -9.65 14.00
CA ALA A 16 6.58 -11.08 14.25
C ALA A 16 6.29 -11.48 15.70
N ASP A 17 6.62 -10.62 16.66
CA ASP A 17 6.37 -10.85 18.08
C ASP A 17 4.88 -10.76 18.48
N PHE A 18 4.00 -10.34 17.57
CA PHE A 18 2.54 -10.42 17.72
C PHE A 18 1.92 -11.59 16.97
N CYS A 19 2.71 -12.42 16.29
CA CYS A 19 2.25 -13.61 15.61
C CYS A 19 2.40 -14.82 16.53
N SER A 20 1.28 -15.37 17.00
CA SER A 20 1.26 -16.50 17.95
C SER A 20 1.97 -17.74 17.40
N PHE A 21 1.91 -17.98 16.09
CA PHE A 21 2.62 -19.10 15.44
C PHE A 21 4.15 -18.92 15.34
N LEU A 22 4.70 -17.76 15.70
CA LEU A 22 6.14 -17.49 15.77
C LEU A 22 6.67 -17.40 17.20
N ASN A 23 5.79 -17.31 18.19
CA ASN A 23 6.17 -17.25 19.59
C ASN A 23 5.03 -17.78 20.46
N ASP A 24 5.32 -18.17 21.70
CA ASP A 24 4.34 -18.71 22.66
C ASP A 24 3.40 -17.63 23.24
N SER A 25 3.18 -16.51 22.53
CA SER A 25 2.20 -15.51 22.97
C SER A 25 0.78 -16.04 22.86
N GLU A 26 -0.10 -15.60 23.76
CA GLU A 26 -1.52 -16.02 23.73
C GLU A 26 -2.12 -15.77 22.35
N GLY A 27 -2.79 -16.79 21.80
CA GLY A 27 -3.34 -16.84 20.46
C GLY A 27 -4.20 -15.61 20.12
N THR A 28 -3.64 -14.73 19.32
CA THR A 28 -4.32 -13.55 18.81
C THR A 28 -4.75 -13.70 17.36
N MET A 29 -4.38 -14.83 16.75
CA MET A 29 -4.54 -15.06 15.30
C MET A 29 -4.90 -16.53 14.99
N ASP A 30 -5.91 -17.09 15.66
CA ASP A 30 -6.30 -18.51 15.59
C ASP A 30 -6.27 -19.08 14.16
N PHE A 31 -6.82 -18.36 13.19
CA PHE A 31 -6.80 -18.80 11.79
C PHE A 31 -5.38 -18.91 11.22
N LEU A 32 -4.49 -17.97 11.54
CA LEU A 32 -3.11 -18.00 11.04
C LEU A 32 -2.30 -19.07 11.76
N ASP A 33 -2.59 -19.36 13.00
CA ASP A 33 -1.96 -20.45 13.75
C ASP A 33 -2.31 -21.81 13.13
N ASP A 34 -3.58 -22.06 12.84
CA ASP A 34 -4.05 -23.26 12.15
C ASP A 34 -3.43 -23.35 10.74
N PHE A 35 -3.41 -22.25 10.01
CA PHE A 35 -2.83 -22.19 8.66
C PHE A 35 -1.32 -22.43 8.68
N ALA A 36 -0.59 -21.88 9.64
CA ALA A 36 0.83 -22.07 9.82
C ALA A 36 1.21 -23.53 10.08
N ALA A 37 0.37 -24.27 10.81
CA ALA A 37 0.58 -25.69 11.11
C ALA A 37 0.61 -26.57 9.84
N GLU A 38 -0.04 -26.13 8.76
CA GLU A 38 -0.10 -26.84 7.46
C GLU A 38 0.75 -26.16 6.37
N SER A 39 1.57 -25.18 6.73
CA SER A 39 2.29 -24.31 5.78
C SER A 39 3.80 -24.27 6.06
N THR A 40 4.55 -23.72 5.12
CA THR A 40 5.96 -23.39 5.36
C THR A 40 6.05 -22.04 6.05
N VAL A 41 6.60 -22.00 7.26
CA VAL A 41 6.82 -20.78 8.05
C VAL A 41 8.29 -20.37 7.96
N PHE A 42 8.55 -19.10 7.65
CA PHE A 42 9.89 -18.51 7.62
C PHE A 42 10.09 -17.65 8.87
N GLU A 43 10.70 -18.22 9.90
CA GLU A 43 10.90 -17.57 11.19
C GLU A 43 11.89 -16.39 11.14
N GLN A 44 12.79 -16.39 10.17
CA GLN A 44 13.86 -15.39 10.02
C GLN A 44 13.72 -14.57 8.73
N ALA A 45 12.50 -14.27 8.32
CA ALA A 45 12.28 -13.37 7.20
C ALA A 45 12.62 -11.94 7.60
N ILE A 46 13.59 -11.33 6.90
CA ILE A 46 14.10 -9.99 7.20
C ILE A 46 13.61 -9.02 6.12
N SER A 47 12.98 -7.94 6.55
CA SER A 47 12.54 -6.87 5.64
C SER A 47 13.76 -6.15 5.01
N PRO A 48 13.75 -5.92 3.68
CA PRO A 48 14.86 -5.24 2.99
C PRO A 48 14.93 -3.74 3.28
N SER A 49 13.93 -3.17 3.96
CA SER A 49 13.88 -1.75 4.35
C SER A 49 12.98 -1.56 5.57
N VAL A 50 12.91 -0.32 6.06
CA VAL A 50 12.23 0.04 7.32
C VAL A 50 10.84 0.66 7.12
N TRP A 51 10.37 0.82 5.89
CA TRP A 51 9.05 1.40 5.60
C TRP A 51 8.41 0.83 4.33
N THR A 52 7.13 1.07 4.18
CA THR A 52 6.21 0.37 3.27
C THR A 52 6.63 0.43 1.79
N LEU A 53 6.94 1.61 1.26
CA LEU A 53 7.16 1.79 -0.19
C LEU A 53 8.35 0.98 -0.72
N PRO A 54 9.58 1.09 -0.18
CA PRO A 54 10.70 0.28 -0.67
C PRO A 54 10.53 -1.20 -0.41
N VAL A 55 9.91 -1.59 0.73
CA VAL A 55 9.66 -3.02 1.03
C VAL A 55 8.72 -3.65 0.01
N HIS A 56 7.59 -3.01 -0.28
CA HIS A 56 6.65 -3.54 -1.27
C HIS A 56 7.23 -3.48 -2.69
N THR A 57 8.03 -2.47 -3.01
CA THR A 57 8.75 -2.45 -4.29
C THR A 57 9.69 -3.64 -4.42
N SER A 58 10.41 -3.99 -3.35
CA SER A 58 11.24 -5.20 -3.33
C SER A 58 10.42 -6.48 -3.51
N ILE A 59 9.29 -6.61 -2.82
CA ILE A 59 8.38 -7.76 -2.97
C ILE A 59 7.87 -7.87 -4.42
N PHE A 60 7.52 -6.75 -5.03
CA PHE A 60 6.93 -6.72 -6.37
C PHE A 60 7.93 -6.96 -7.50
N THR A 61 9.20 -6.59 -7.29
CA THR A 61 10.24 -6.68 -8.32
C THR A 61 11.25 -7.79 -8.10
N GLY A 62 11.35 -8.31 -6.86
CA GLY A 62 12.44 -9.22 -6.45
C GLY A 62 13.79 -8.51 -6.28
N LEU A 63 13.86 -7.20 -6.34
CA LEU A 63 15.09 -6.40 -6.25
C LEU A 63 15.26 -5.79 -4.87
N TYR A 64 16.50 -5.55 -4.46
CA TYR A 64 16.78 -4.77 -3.24
C TYR A 64 16.59 -3.26 -3.47
N PRO A 65 16.36 -2.46 -2.39
CA PRO A 65 16.20 -1.00 -2.51
C PRO A 65 17.32 -0.28 -3.26
N ARG A 66 18.55 -0.75 -3.14
CA ARG A 66 19.70 -0.21 -3.90
C ARG A 66 19.61 -0.45 -5.42
N GLU A 67 18.81 -1.43 -5.85
CA GLU A 67 18.66 -1.81 -7.26
C GLU A 67 17.45 -1.11 -7.88
N HIS A 68 16.28 -1.18 -7.23
CA HIS A 68 15.08 -0.54 -7.75
C HIS A 68 15.02 0.98 -7.47
N GLN A 69 15.87 1.53 -6.60
CA GLN A 69 16.03 2.97 -6.31
C GLN A 69 14.77 3.68 -5.77
N VAL A 70 13.76 2.93 -5.31
CA VAL A 70 12.55 3.51 -4.72
C VAL A 70 12.75 3.60 -3.21
N ASN A 71 13.36 4.69 -2.76
CA ASN A 71 13.83 4.88 -1.38
C ASN A 71 13.23 6.12 -0.68
N ASP A 72 12.48 6.95 -1.39
CA ASP A 72 11.82 8.13 -0.86
C ASP A 72 10.37 8.25 -1.35
N GLU A 73 9.61 9.16 -0.75
CA GLU A 73 8.17 9.33 -1.01
C GLU A 73 7.85 9.80 -2.44
N GLN A 74 8.82 10.33 -3.16
CA GLN A 74 8.66 10.87 -4.51
C GLN A 74 9.18 9.89 -5.57
N ALA A 75 9.89 8.84 -5.12
CA ALA A 75 10.44 7.85 -6.02
C ALA A 75 9.34 6.99 -6.65
N ILE A 76 9.46 6.79 -7.94
CA ILE A 76 8.57 5.95 -8.74
C ILE A 76 9.39 4.82 -9.33
N LEU A 77 8.86 3.61 -9.31
CA LEU A 77 9.49 2.45 -9.91
C LEU A 77 9.75 2.69 -11.40
N GLY A 78 11.02 2.58 -11.79
CA GLY A 78 11.47 2.66 -13.18
C GLY A 78 11.01 1.48 -14.03
N ASP A 79 11.80 1.09 -15.03
CA ASP A 79 11.42 0.06 -16.01
C ASP A 79 11.52 -1.38 -15.51
N HIS A 80 11.80 -1.59 -14.21
CA HIS A 80 11.85 -2.93 -13.63
C HIS A 80 10.45 -3.56 -13.65
N PRO A 81 10.31 -4.79 -14.20
CA PRO A 81 9.03 -5.46 -14.24
C PRO A 81 8.57 -5.85 -12.83
N THR A 82 7.28 -5.75 -12.58
CA THR A 82 6.63 -6.30 -11.38
C THR A 82 6.20 -7.74 -11.62
N PHE A 83 6.03 -8.53 -10.54
CA PHE A 83 5.49 -9.88 -10.67
C PHE A 83 4.09 -9.89 -11.33
N ALA A 84 3.30 -8.84 -11.11
CA ALA A 84 1.98 -8.70 -11.74
C ALA A 84 2.08 -8.52 -13.26
N GLU A 85 3.09 -7.76 -13.73
CA GLU A 85 3.36 -7.65 -15.17
C GLU A 85 3.85 -8.97 -15.76
N LEU A 86 4.67 -9.72 -15.04
CA LEU A 86 5.14 -11.04 -15.49
C LEU A 86 3.98 -12.03 -15.57
N LEU A 87 3.16 -12.15 -14.52
CA LEU A 87 1.98 -13.00 -14.52
C LEU A 87 1.00 -12.63 -15.63
N LYS A 88 0.79 -11.34 -15.88
CA LYS A 88 -0.06 -10.90 -16.98
C LYS A 88 0.47 -11.32 -18.35
N ARG A 89 1.78 -11.32 -18.56
CA ARG A 89 2.41 -11.82 -19.81
C ARG A 89 2.17 -13.31 -20.00
N GLU A 90 2.10 -14.06 -18.91
CA GLU A 90 1.77 -15.50 -18.91
C GLU A 90 0.25 -15.78 -19.01
N GLY A 91 -0.56 -14.74 -19.22
CA GLY A 91 -2.00 -14.88 -19.44
C GLY A 91 -2.85 -14.85 -18.18
N TYR A 92 -2.27 -14.60 -16.99
CA TYR A 92 -3.05 -14.49 -15.76
C TYR A 92 -3.88 -13.21 -15.72
N GLU A 93 -5.09 -13.32 -15.21
CA GLU A 93 -5.87 -12.17 -14.78
C GLU A 93 -5.39 -11.73 -13.39
N THR A 94 -4.89 -10.52 -13.30
CA THR A 94 -4.25 -9.98 -12.08
C THR A 94 -5.12 -8.94 -11.40
N ARG A 95 -5.30 -9.07 -10.09
CA ARG A 95 -6.16 -8.16 -9.29
C ARG A 95 -5.40 -7.67 -8.07
N SER A 96 -5.52 -6.37 -7.76
CA SER A 96 -5.02 -5.78 -6.52
C SER A 96 -6.14 -5.21 -5.67
N PHE A 97 -6.02 -5.40 -4.35
CA PHE A 97 -6.90 -4.83 -3.34
C PHE A 97 -6.03 -4.21 -2.25
N THR A 98 -5.98 -2.89 -2.18
CA THR A 98 -5.16 -2.21 -1.16
C THR A 98 -5.79 -0.89 -0.74
N HIS A 99 -5.52 -0.49 0.50
CA HIS A 99 -5.81 0.85 1.02
C HIS A 99 -4.54 1.72 1.13
N ASN A 100 -3.41 1.20 0.65
CA ASN A 100 -2.13 1.87 0.75
C ASN A 100 -1.85 2.72 -0.50
N GLY A 101 -1.78 4.03 -0.31
CA GLY A 101 -1.55 4.99 -1.39
C GLY A 101 -0.18 4.91 -2.04
N TRP A 102 0.81 4.35 -1.37
CA TRP A 102 2.14 4.16 -1.91
C TRP A 102 2.17 3.23 -3.12
N PHE A 103 1.22 2.29 -3.23
CA PHE A 103 1.11 1.42 -4.39
C PHE A 103 0.89 2.20 -5.67
N GLN A 104 -0.02 3.17 -5.65
CA GLN A 104 -0.32 3.98 -6.83
C GLN A 104 0.79 5.00 -7.10
N SER A 105 1.21 5.76 -6.08
CA SER A 105 2.23 6.78 -6.24
C SER A 105 3.61 6.22 -6.59
N GLY A 106 3.95 5.04 -6.06
CA GLY A 106 5.22 4.34 -6.33
C GLY A 106 5.24 3.55 -7.64
N GLY A 107 4.14 3.52 -8.41
CA GLY A 107 4.08 2.81 -9.69
C GLY A 107 3.91 1.29 -9.57
N MET A 108 3.52 0.77 -8.40
CA MET A 108 3.36 -0.67 -8.16
C MET A 108 2.03 -1.24 -8.64
N THR A 109 1.11 -0.41 -9.12
CA THR A 109 -0.15 -0.88 -9.70
C THR A 109 -0.02 -1.39 -11.13
N ARG A 110 1.17 -1.27 -11.73
CA ARG A 110 1.46 -1.78 -13.05
C ARG A 110 1.29 -3.30 -13.12
N GLY A 111 0.72 -3.77 -14.21
CA GLY A 111 0.47 -5.20 -14.45
C GLY A 111 -0.85 -5.72 -13.91
N PHE A 112 -1.51 -5.02 -12.99
CA PHE A 112 -2.83 -5.43 -12.55
C PHE A 112 -3.89 -5.09 -13.60
N THR A 113 -4.67 -6.12 -13.99
CA THR A 113 -5.80 -5.95 -14.91
C THR A 113 -6.94 -5.20 -14.22
N HIS A 114 -7.12 -5.46 -12.92
CA HIS A 114 -8.10 -4.79 -12.08
C HIS A 114 -7.41 -4.26 -10.82
N ASP A 115 -7.26 -2.94 -10.74
CA ASP A 115 -6.72 -2.27 -9.56
C ASP A 115 -7.85 -1.69 -8.71
N HIS A 116 -8.00 -2.23 -7.51
CA HIS A 116 -8.97 -1.79 -6.50
C HIS A 116 -8.29 -1.03 -5.37
N THR A 117 -7.27 -0.25 -5.68
CA THR A 117 -6.63 0.64 -4.70
C THR A 117 -7.63 1.68 -4.21
N ARG A 118 -7.93 1.64 -2.91
CA ARG A 118 -8.78 2.63 -2.24
C ARG A 118 -7.94 3.41 -1.26
N MET A 119 -7.95 4.74 -1.39
CA MET A 119 -7.19 5.63 -0.52
C MET A 119 -8.14 6.45 0.37
N PRO A 120 -8.55 5.96 1.54
CA PRO A 120 -9.43 6.70 2.44
C PRO A 120 -8.84 8.04 2.89
N GLY A 121 -7.51 8.17 2.88
CA GLY A 121 -6.79 9.36 3.31
C GLY A 121 -6.43 10.36 2.21
N MET A 122 -6.60 10.04 0.92
CA MET A 122 -6.09 10.89 -0.18
C MET A 122 -6.69 12.30 -0.19
N VAL A 123 -7.99 12.43 0.12
CA VAL A 123 -8.61 13.75 0.30
C VAL A 123 -7.98 14.49 1.47
N GLY A 124 -7.68 13.79 2.57
CA GLY A 124 -7.03 14.38 3.74
C GLY A 124 -5.61 14.88 3.44
N TYR A 125 -4.82 14.10 2.71
CA TYR A 125 -3.48 14.49 2.23
C TYR A 125 -3.56 15.66 1.25
N GLY A 126 -4.48 15.62 0.29
CA GLY A 126 -4.70 16.71 -0.64
C GLY A 126 -5.09 18.02 0.06
N VAL A 127 -6.00 17.96 1.04
CA VAL A 127 -6.37 19.12 1.86
C VAL A 127 -5.21 19.62 2.70
N SER A 128 -4.39 18.73 3.26
CA SER A 128 -3.18 19.10 4.02
C SER A 128 -2.17 19.83 3.14
N ASN A 129 -1.90 19.30 1.94
CA ASN A 129 -0.97 19.91 0.99
C ASN A 129 -1.47 21.26 0.46
N VAL A 130 -2.78 21.40 0.21
CA VAL A 130 -3.37 22.70 -0.15
C VAL A 130 -3.20 23.70 1.01
N LYS A 131 -3.47 23.31 2.25
CA LYS A 131 -3.28 24.17 3.43
C LYS A 131 -1.82 24.57 3.61
N SER A 132 -0.88 23.65 3.45
CA SER A 132 0.55 23.94 3.49
C SER A 132 0.94 24.90 2.38
N GLY A 133 0.56 24.61 1.13
CA GLY A 133 0.85 25.48 0.01
C GLY A 133 0.29 26.89 0.14
N LEU A 134 -0.90 27.05 0.74
CA LEU A 134 -1.48 28.37 1.04
C LEU A 134 -0.72 29.10 2.16
N ARG A 135 -0.31 28.38 3.20
CA ARG A 135 0.40 28.95 4.32
C ARG A 135 1.82 29.41 3.94
N ASP A 136 2.51 28.56 3.17
CA ASP A 136 3.93 28.73 2.88
C ASP A 136 4.19 29.35 1.50
N GLY A 137 3.12 29.70 0.75
CA GLY A 137 3.18 30.24 -0.61
C GLY A 137 3.74 29.26 -1.66
N SER A 138 3.77 27.97 -1.35
CA SER A 138 4.35 26.93 -2.21
C SER A 138 3.40 26.51 -3.33
N ARG A 139 3.64 26.97 -4.54
CA ARG A 139 2.88 26.56 -5.74
C ARG A 139 2.93 25.04 -6.00
N PRO A 140 4.07 24.33 -5.86
CA PRO A 140 4.11 22.89 -6.05
C PRO A 140 3.19 22.13 -5.10
N GLU A 141 3.17 22.48 -3.81
CA GLU A 141 2.30 21.84 -2.82
C GLU A 141 0.82 22.12 -3.08
N LEU A 142 0.47 23.32 -3.51
CA LEU A 142 -0.89 23.67 -3.94
C LEU A 142 -1.34 22.78 -5.11
N ILE A 143 -0.53 22.69 -6.17
CA ILE A 143 -0.86 21.88 -7.36
C ILE A 143 -0.99 20.41 -6.97
N LYS A 144 -0.05 19.89 -6.19
CA LYS A 144 -0.07 18.50 -5.68
C LYS A 144 -1.35 18.22 -4.88
N GLY A 145 -1.71 19.13 -3.96
CA GLY A 145 -2.91 18.99 -3.16
C GLY A 145 -4.20 19.01 -3.98
N ILE A 146 -4.32 19.92 -4.93
CA ILE A 146 -5.49 20.03 -5.84
C ILE A 146 -5.61 18.75 -6.69
N LYS A 147 -4.49 18.26 -7.25
CA LYS A 147 -4.46 17.04 -8.05
C LYS A 147 -4.93 15.83 -7.22
N GLN A 148 -4.39 15.65 -6.02
CA GLN A 148 -4.78 14.57 -5.11
C GLN A 148 -6.26 14.60 -4.73
N ILE A 149 -6.85 15.79 -4.54
CA ILE A 149 -8.28 15.93 -4.27
C ILE A 149 -9.12 15.59 -5.50
N SER A 150 -8.70 16.03 -6.69
CA SER A 150 -9.43 15.81 -7.94
C SER A 150 -9.41 14.34 -8.39
N GLU A 151 -8.31 13.65 -8.14
CA GLU A 151 -8.12 12.23 -8.50
C GLU A 151 -8.66 11.27 -7.42
N ALA A 152 -9.05 11.77 -6.26
CA ALA A 152 -9.59 10.94 -5.20
C ALA A 152 -10.91 10.27 -5.62
N PRO A 153 -11.04 8.94 -5.43
CA PRO A 153 -12.26 8.22 -5.79
C PRO A 153 -13.48 8.83 -5.11
N LEU A 154 -14.58 8.98 -5.85
CA LEU A 154 -15.86 9.43 -5.32
C LEU A 154 -16.44 8.34 -4.40
N VAL A 155 -16.18 8.42 -3.10
CA VAL A 155 -16.83 7.54 -2.13
C VAL A 155 -18.26 8.05 -1.88
N LYS A 156 -19.26 7.21 -2.20
CA LYS A 156 -20.65 7.47 -1.79
C LYS A 156 -20.66 7.60 -0.25
N GLY A 157 -20.95 8.77 0.30
CA GLY A 157 -20.92 9.02 1.75
C GLY A 157 -20.07 10.24 2.20
N ARG A 158 -19.47 10.99 1.30
CA ARG A 158 -18.65 12.19 1.60
C ARG A 158 -19.33 13.22 2.52
N LYS A 159 -20.66 13.31 2.54
CA LYS A 159 -21.39 14.24 3.42
C LYS A 159 -21.20 13.94 4.91
N ALA A 160 -20.94 12.70 5.30
CA ALA A 160 -20.75 12.31 6.69
C ALA A 160 -19.33 12.61 7.20
N PHE A 161 -18.31 12.48 6.35
CA PHE A 161 -16.91 12.69 6.74
C PHE A 161 -16.57 14.14 7.03
N PHE A 162 -17.12 15.07 6.25
CA PHE A 162 -16.95 16.52 6.49
C PHE A 162 -17.66 17.00 7.77
N ARG A 163 -18.82 16.41 8.11
CA ARG A 163 -19.57 16.81 9.30
C ARG A 163 -18.90 16.46 10.63
N HIS A 164 -18.10 15.36 10.68
CA HIS A 164 -17.52 14.89 11.94
C HIS A 164 -16.24 15.62 12.34
N ARG A 165 -15.45 16.11 11.39
CA ARG A 165 -14.15 16.76 11.69
C ARG A 165 -14.24 18.25 11.97
N PHE A 166 -15.34 18.91 11.62
CA PHE A 166 -15.56 20.36 11.87
C PHE A 166 -16.39 20.66 13.10
N LYS A 167 -16.93 19.65 13.82
CA LYS A 167 -17.65 19.87 15.08
C LYS A 167 -16.73 20.07 16.30
N GLY A 168 -15.43 19.86 16.17
CA GLY A 168 -14.45 19.99 17.27
C GLY A 168 -13.66 21.30 17.31
N ALA A 169 -13.95 22.27 16.45
CA ALA A 169 -13.22 23.53 16.38
C ALA A 169 -14.12 24.74 16.69
N ARG A 170 -14.85 24.66 17.82
CA ARG A 170 -15.47 25.83 18.47
C ARG A 170 -15.36 25.64 19.96
N THR A 171 -14.31 26.13 20.53
CA THR A 171 -14.14 26.88 21.80
C THR A 171 -12.70 27.36 21.84
#